data_03bd85431f243c752be6d30295e3f303
#
_entry.id   03bd85431f243c752be6d30295e3f303
#
_cell.length_a   1.000
_cell.length_b   1.000
_cell.length_c   1.000
_cell.angle_alpha   90.00
_cell.angle_beta   90.00
_cell.angle_gamma   90.00
#
_symmetry.space_group_name_H-M   'P 1'
#
loop_
_entity.id
_entity.type
_entity.pdbx_description
1 polymer ?
#
loop_
_entity_poly.entity_id
_entity_poly.type
_entity_poly.pdbx_seq_one_letter_code
_entity_poly.pdbx_strand_id
1 'polypeptide(L)'
;MLLLYSCIILLICLIPIFFIYKYPASFQKNIFQNHLIIFCIKLIIISMFIYIFISKFSISNIQLFIIVGCFIVVACHFIEGFVLQNILL
;
A
#
# COMPACT_ATOMS: atom_id res chain seq x y z
N MET A 1 -17.53 -6.95 -6.34
CA MET A 1 -16.63 -5.94 -6.86
C MET A 1 -15.81 -5.25 -5.77
N LEU A 2 -16.45 -4.72 -4.75
CA LEU A 2 -15.74 -4.04 -3.68
C LEU A 2 -14.78 -4.96 -2.93
N LEU A 3 -15.18 -6.19 -2.68
CA LEU A 3 -14.34 -7.19 -2.02
C LEU A 3 -13.10 -7.51 -2.84
N LEU A 4 -13.26 -7.73 -4.13
CA LEU A 4 -12.13 -8.02 -5.03
C LEU A 4 -11.15 -6.85 -5.06
N TYR A 5 -11.67 -5.64 -5.18
CA TYR A 5 -10.89 -4.41 -5.17
C TYR A 5 -10.08 -4.27 -3.89
N SER A 6 -10.73 -4.48 -2.75
CA SER A 6 -10.08 -4.37 -1.44
C SER A 6 -8.96 -5.42 -1.29
N CYS A 7 -9.23 -6.66 -1.73
CA CYS A 7 -8.24 -7.72 -1.66
C CYS A 7 -6.99 -7.42 -2.49
N ILE A 8 -7.18 -6.89 -3.70
CA ILE A 8 -6.05 -6.56 -4.58
C ILE A 8 -5.21 -5.44 -3.96
N ILE A 9 -5.86 -4.41 -3.41
CA ILE A 9 -5.14 -3.31 -2.77
C ILE A 9 -4.37 -3.82 -1.54
N LEU A 10 -4.98 -4.70 -0.76
CA LEU A 10 -4.29 -5.30 0.39
C LEU A 10 -3.06 -6.09 -0.05
N LEU A 11 -3.16 -6.86 -1.11
CA LEU A 11 -2.03 -7.61 -1.63
C LEU A 11 -0.89 -6.69 -2.05
N ILE A 12 -1.22 -5.60 -2.75
CA ILE A 12 -0.23 -4.61 -3.17
C ILE A 12 0.45 -3.98 -1.95
N CYS A 13 -0.33 -3.68 -0.90
CA CYS A 13 0.21 -3.08 0.32
C CYS A 13 1.07 -4.04 1.12
N LEU A 14 0.85 -5.35 1.00
CA LEU A 14 1.64 -6.34 1.71
C LEU A 14 3.01 -6.59 1.09
N ILE A 15 3.19 -6.27 -0.19
CA ILE A 15 4.47 -6.49 -0.89
C ILE A 15 5.63 -5.78 -0.19
N PRO A 16 5.55 -4.48 0.16
CA PRO A 16 6.65 -3.81 0.87
C PRO A 16 6.94 -4.43 2.24
N ILE A 17 5.90 -4.87 2.94
CA ILE A 17 6.08 -5.51 4.24
C ILE A 17 6.87 -6.80 4.09
N PHE A 18 6.57 -7.57 3.05
CA PHE A 18 7.29 -8.79 2.73
C PHE A 18 8.76 -8.50 2.42
N PHE A 19 9.04 -7.44 1.67
CA PHE A 19 10.42 -7.04 1.36
C PHE A 19 11.18 -6.64 2.61
N ILE A 20 10.56 -5.91 3.52
CA ILE A 20 11.19 -5.54 4.78
C ILE A 20 11.55 -6.78 5.58
N TYR A 21 10.66 -7.76 5.60
CA TYR A 21 10.88 -9.00 6.34
C TYR A 21 12.02 -9.83 5.75
N LYS A 22 12.09 -9.88 4.41
CA LYS A 22 13.07 -10.71 3.71
C LYS A 22 14.46 -10.07 3.65
N TYR A 23 14.52 -8.73 3.53
CA TYR A 23 15.78 -8.02 3.36
C TYR A 23 15.90 -6.88 4.37
N PRO A 24 15.97 -7.21 5.67
CA PRO A 24 16.06 -6.15 6.69
C PRO A 24 17.32 -5.32 6.59
N ALA A 25 18.41 -5.90 6.11
CA ALA A 25 19.71 -5.20 6.01
C ALA A 25 19.65 -4.03 5.02
N SER A 26 18.88 -4.16 3.94
CA SER A 26 18.75 -3.11 2.93
C SER A 26 18.05 -1.87 3.47
N PHE A 27 17.16 -2.04 4.44
CA PHE A 27 16.38 -0.95 5.02
C PHE A 27 17.08 -0.30 6.22
N GLN A 28 18.09 -0.96 6.77
CA GLN A 28 18.72 -0.54 8.02
C GLN A 28 19.53 0.76 7.89
N LYS A 29 20.09 1.01 6.71
CA LYS A 29 20.96 2.18 6.50
C LYS A 29 20.19 3.51 6.52
N ASN A 30 19.03 3.58 5.87
CA ASN A 30 18.22 4.79 5.81
C ASN A 30 16.75 4.42 5.97
N ILE A 31 16.36 4.07 7.20
CA ILE A 31 15.04 3.53 7.49
C ILE A 31 13.94 4.47 7.07
N PHE A 32 14.02 5.75 7.50
CA PHE A 32 12.98 6.72 7.20
C PHE A 32 12.89 7.04 5.71
N GLN A 33 14.05 7.19 5.07
CA GLN A 33 14.12 7.52 3.65
C GLN A 33 13.55 6.40 2.80
N ASN A 34 13.94 5.15 3.08
CA ASN A 34 13.43 4.01 2.36
C ASN A 34 11.93 3.82 2.55
N HIS A 35 11.46 4.02 3.79
CA HIS A 35 10.04 3.92 4.10
C HIS A 35 9.23 4.97 3.34
N LEU A 36 9.74 6.21 3.27
CA LEU A 36 9.08 7.29 2.55
C LEU A 36 9.02 7.01 1.05
N ILE A 37 10.13 6.54 0.48
CA ILE A 37 10.19 6.21 -0.96
C ILE A 37 9.19 5.10 -1.29
N ILE A 38 9.14 4.05 -0.48
CA ILE A 38 8.20 2.95 -0.68
C ILE A 38 6.76 3.45 -0.60
N PHE A 39 6.48 4.34 0.33
CA PHE A 39 5.14 4.92 0.48
C PHE A 39 4.74 5.72 -0.76
N CYS A 40 5.64 6.53 -1.28
CA CYS A 40 5.37 7.32 -2.50
C CYS A 40 5.11 6.41 -3.70
N ILE A 41 5.94 5.39 -3.89
CA ILE A 41 5.77 4.43 -4.99
C ILE A 41 4.44 3.71 -4.84
N LYS A 42 4.10 3.30 -3.63
CA LYS A 42 2.84 2.62 -3.33
C LYS A 42 1.65 3.50 -3.69
N LEU A 43 1.70 4.77 -3.33
CA LEU A 43 0.62 5.71 -3.66
C LEU A 43 0.42 5.84 -5.16
N ILE A 44 1.51 5.95 -5.91
CA ILE A 44 1.44 6.07 -7.37
C ILE A 44 0.80 4.82 -7.98
N ILE A 45 1.27 3.65 -7.59
CA ILE A 45 0.77 2.37 -8.10
C ILE A 45 -0.72 2.21 -7.80
N ILE A 46 -1.13 2.51 -6.57
CA ILE A 46 -2.52 2.37 -6.14
C ILE A 46 -3.41 3.38 -6.86
N SER A 47 -2.94 4.60 -7.05
CA SER A 47 -3.69 5.62 -7.80
C SER A 47 -3.96 5.16 -9.23
N MET A 48 -2.95 4.63 -9.90
CA MET A 48 -3.12 4.09 -11.25
C MET A 48 -4.07 2.91 -11.27
N PHE A 49 -3.97 2.03 -10.29
CA PHE A 49 -4.85 0.87 -10.17
C PHE A 49 -6.31 1.29 -9.98
N ILE A 50 -6.55 2.27 -9.10
CA ILE A 50 -7.90 2.79 -8.86
C ILE A 50 -8.49 3.38 -10.15
N TYR A 51 -7.71 4.17 -10.87
CA TYR A 51 -8.15 4.77 -12.12
C TYR A 51 -8.52 3.72 -13.16
N ILE A 52 -7.65 2.73 -13.35
CA ILE A 52 -7.89 1.66 -14.32
C ILE A 52 -9.12 0.85 -13.92
N PHE A 53 -9.26 0.54 -12.64
CA PHE A 53 -10.37 -0.26 -12.13
C PHE A 53 -11.71 0.45 -12.36
N ILE A 54 -11.77 1.73 -12.03
CA ILE A 54 -12.99 2.53 -12.22
C ILE A 54 -13.35 2.64 -13.70
N SER A 55 -12.35 2.88 -14.54
CA SER A 55 -12.53 3.04 -15.98
C SER A 55 -13.00 1.74 -16.64
N LYS A 56 -12.42 0.61 -16.22
CA LYS A 56 -12.69 -0.69 -16.86
C LYS A 56 -14.04 -1.27 -16.46
N PHE A 57 -14.46 -1.07 -15.22
CA PHE A 57 -15.69 -1.67 -14.69
C PHE A 57 -16.86 -0.70 -14.63
N SER A 58 -16.68 0.54 -15.10
CA SER A 58 -17.73 1.58 -15.15
C SER A 58 -18.47 1.72 -13.81
N ILE A 59 -17.70 1.91 -12.75
CA ILE A 59 -18.24 1.94 -11.39
C ILE A 59 -18.95 3.27 -11.15
N SER A 60 -20.19 3.22 -10.64
CA SER A 60 -20.99 4.39 -10.34
C SER A 60 -20.60 5.05 -9.02
N ASN A 61 -20.17 4.26 -8.03
CA ASN A 61 -19.81 4.76 -6.71
C ASN A 61 -18.31 5.03 -6.61
N ILE A 62 -17.83 6.00 -7.40
CA ILE A 62 -16.41 6.35 -7.45
C ILE A 62 -15.87 6.79 -6.09
N GLN A 63 -16.65 7.63 -5.39
CA GLN A 63 -16.24 8.16 -4.09
C GLN A 63 -16.03 7.07 -3.07
N LEU A 64 -16.92 6.08 -3.03
CA LEU A 64 -16.81 4.96 -2.09
C LEU A 64 -15.54 4.16 -2.34
N PHE A 65 -15.23 3.88 -3.60
CA PHE A 65 -14.02 3.13 -3.95
C PHE A 65 -12.75 3.88 -3.58
N ILE A 66 -12.73 5.20 -3.81
CA ILE A 66 -11.57 6.02 -3.46
C ILE A 66 -11.39 6.05 -1.94
N ILE A 67 -12.46 6.24 -1.18
CA ILE A 67 -12.41 6.29 0.28
C ILE A 67 -11.92 4.96 0.85
N VAL A 68 -12.46 3.85 0.37
CA VAL A 68 -12.05 2.52 0.82
C VAL A 68 -10.57 2.27 0.50
N GLY A 69 -10.14 2.62 -0.71
CA GLY A 69 -8.75 2.46 -1.11
C GLY A 69 -7.81 3.26 -0.24
N CYS A 70 -8.13 4.53 0.01
CA CYS A 70 -7.32 5.39 0.87
C CYS A 70 -7.26 4.85 2.29
N PHE A 71 -8.38 4.38 2.83
CA PHE A 71 -8.42 3.82 4.17
C PHE A 71 -7.52 2.60 4.29
N ILE A 72 -7.57 1.70 3.31
CA ILE A 72 -6.73 0.50 3.31
C ILE A 72 -5.25 0.88 3.21
N VAL A 73 -4.91 1.84 2.36
CA VAL A 73 -3.52 2.30 2.20
C VAL A 73 -2.98 2.87 3.51
N VAL A 74 -3.77 3.72 4.18
CA VAL A 74 -3.35 4.32 5.45
C VAL A 74 -3.15 3.24 6.52
N ALA A 75 -4.10 2.31 6.63
CA ALA A 75 -4.00 1.21 7.60
C ALA A 75 -2.76 0.36 7.35
N CYS A 76 -2.50 0.00 6.09
CA CYS A 76 -1.33 -0.78 5.73
C CYS A 76 -0.03 -0.02 5.98
N HIS A 77 -0.04 1.29 5.79
CA HIS A 77 1.14 2.11 6.07
C HIS A 77 1.48 2.10 7.56
N PHE A 78 0.48 2.18 8.42
CA PHE A 78 0.69 2.07 9.87
C PHE A 78 1.25 0.70 10.25
N ILE A 79 0.70 -0.37 9.67
CA ILE A 79 1.19 -1.73 9.92
C ILE A 79 2.63 -1.86 9.45
N GLU A 80 2.93 -1.33 8.28
CA GLU A 80 4.29 -1.35 7.73
C GLU A 80 5.28 -0.63 8.65
N GLY A 81 4.91 0.55 9.14
CA GLY A 81 5.73 1.30 10.07
C GLY A 81 5.96 0.55 11.37
N PHE A 82 4.93 -0.12 11.87
CA PHE A 82 5.04 -0.92 13.10
C PHE A 82 5.98 -2.11 12.90
N VAL A 83 5.85 -2.81 11.78
CA VAL A 83 6.74 -3.93 11.44
C VAL A 83 8.17 -3.45 11.31
N LEU A 84 8.38 -2.32 10.63
CA LEU A 84 9.71 -1.74 10.48
C LEU A 84 10.33 -1.41 11.83
N GLN A 85 9.56 -0.83 12.73
CA GLN A 85 10.03 -0.48 14.08
C GLN A 85 10.44 -1.73 14.86
N ASN A 86 9.62 -2.79 14.80
CA ASN A 86 9.89 -4.01 15.55
C ASN A 86 11.09 -4.78 15.02
N ILE A 87 11.33 -4.75 13.71
CA ILE A 87 12.40 -5.53 13.09
C ILE A 87 13.72 -4.76 13.08
N LEU A 88 13.69 -3.47 12.75
CA LEU A 88 14.88 -2.67 12.52
C LEU A 88 15.30 -1.80 13.71
N LEU A 89 14.39 -1.54 14.60
CA LEU A 89 14.65 -0.77 15.81
C LEU A 89 14.48 -1.61 17.05
#